data_24fdd4baa55d9941078388b7adef7581
#
_entry.id   24fdd4baa55d9941078388b7adef7581
#
_cell.length_a   1.000
_cell.length_b   1.000
_cell.length_c   1.000
_cell.angle_alpha   90.00
_cell.angle_beta   90.00
_cell.angle_gamma   90.00
#
_symmetry.space_group_name_H-M   'P 1'
#
loop_
_entity.id
_entity.type
_entity.pdbx_description
1 polymer ?
#
loop_
_entity_poly.entity_id
_entity_poly.type
_entity_poly.pdbx_seq_one_letter_code
_entity_poly.pdbx_strand_id
1 'polypeptide(L)'
;AKLPEKTKGFLDLQYTYLYAKMSYICYLEGKYDQAEKYYQQYLSTENSQTPDGKTYAIPYLLVSKQYQKVVDQCQDFKKLMQEQDTVNLQYISILQKEVKAYKGLKDFEKVAALRESIISIIDGINSKDKQNAALELNAIHKADEQEEYIAEQTLQLRIRNISLAFLGCVTCLILFVLWRIWRHTIIVKYKNKMLAKFINEKLAGKVENKQLFIDGDAE
;
A
#
# COMPACT_ATOMS: atom_id res chain seq x y z
N ALA A 1 9.38 1.96 40.02
CA ALA A 1 10.14 3.20 40.06
C ALA A 1 9.51 4.19 39.06
N LYS A 2 9.15 5.41 39.47
CA LYS A 2 8.66 6.44 38.53
C LYS A 2 9.84 6.97 37.73
N LEU A 3 9.72 6.96 36.40
CA LEU A 3 10.71 7.54 35.50
C LEU A 3 10.87 9.05 35.78
N PRO A 4 12.08 9.61 35.70
CA PRO A 4 12.30 11.05 35.78
C PRO A 4 11.48 11.79 34.73
N GLU A 5 11.00 12.98 35.04
CA GLU A 5 10.10 13.77 34.19
C GLU A 5 10.72 14.08 32.80
N LYS A 6 12.03 14.41 32.79
CA LYS A 6 12.78 14.58 31.53
C LYS A 6 12.78 13.32 30.64
N THR A 7 12.85 12.14 31.25
CA THR A 7 12.82 10.86 30.49
C THR A 7 11.42 10.61 29.94
N LYS A 8 10.36 10.99 30.66
CA LYS A 8 8.98 10.88 30.17
C LYS A 8 8.74 11.77 28.95
N GLY A 9 9.14 13.04 29.02
CA GLY A 9 9.00 13.98 27.92
C GLY A 9 9.78 13.53 26.67
N PHE A 10 11.00 13.00 26.85
CA PHE A 10 11.77 12.44 25.75
C PHE A 10 11.07 11.22 25.11
N LEU A 11 10.57 10.31 25.93
CA LEU A 11 9.84 9.13 25.44
C LEU A 11 8.54 9.53 24.72
N ASP A 12 7.81 10.48 25.27
CA ASP A 12 6.58 10.98 24.64
C ASP A 12 6.85 11.57 23.26
N LEU A 13 7.91 12.37 23.09
CA LEU A 13 8.37 12.87 21.81
C LEU A 13 8.69 11.73 20.81
N GLN A 14 9.43 10.71 21.26
CA GLN A 14 9.79 9.58 20.42
C GLN A 14 8.54 8.78 19.99
N TYR A 15 7.62 8.53 20.90
CA TYR A 15 6.36 7.85 20.58
C TYR A 15 5.48 8.68 19.65
N THR A 16 5.41 10.01 19.84
CA THR A 16 4.70 10.91 18.94
C THR A 16 5.20 10.76 17.50
N TYR A 17 6.52 10.84 17.32
CA TYR A 17 7.14 10.67 16.01
C TYR A 17 6.90 9.27 15.43
N LEU A 18 7.11 8.22 16.23
CA LEU A 18 6.94 6.83 15.82
C LEU A 18 5.51 6.54 15.36
N TYR A 19 4.52 6.91 16.17
CA TYR A 19 3.11 6.66 15.85
C TYR A 19 2.65 7.44 14.62
N ALA A 20 3.09 8.69 14.45
CA ALA A 20 2.83 9.47 13.25
C ALA A 20 3.43 8.80 11.99
N LYS A 21 4.65 8.29 12.08
CA LYS A 21 5.28 7.56 10.97
C LYS A 21 4.60 6.23 10.68
N MET A 22 4.24 5.47 11.71
CA MET A 22 3.55 4.18 11.54
C MET A 22 2.16 4.37 10.94
N SER A 23 1.42 5.41 11.31
CA SER A 23 0.13 5.73 10.68
C SER A 23 0.28 6.00 9.19
N TYR A 24 1.29 6.76 8.79
CA TYR A 24 1.60 7.06 7.39
C TYR A 24 1.98 5.79 6.60
N ILE A 25 2.91 4.99 7.13
CA ILE A 25 3.39 3.76 6.46
C ILE A 25 2.26 2.75 6.30
N CYS A 26 1.50 2.48 7.36
CA CYS A 26 0.36 1.56 7.31
C CYS A 26 -0.70 2.01 6.29
N TYR A 27 -0.95 3.31 6.19
CA TYR A 27 -1.87 3.84 5.20
C TYR A 27 -1.39 3.58 3.77
N LEU A 28 -0.11 3.81 3.47
CA LEU A 28 0.49 3.51 2.17
C LEU A 28 0.46 2.02 1.83
N GLU A 29 0.57 1.17 2.85
CA GLU A 29 0.42 -0.28 2.69
C GLU A 29 -1.02 -0.75 2.51
N GLY A 30 -2.04 0.14 2.59
CA GLY A 30 -3.46 -0.18 2.52
C GLY A 30 -4.01 -0.84 3.80
N LYS A 31 -3.26 -0.80 4.89
CA LYS A 31 -3.67 -1.28 6.21
C LYS A 31 -4.38 -0.16 6.97
N TYR A 32 -5.53 0.27 6.47
CA TYR A 32 -6.21 1.49 6.93
C TYR A 32 -6.61 1.44 8.40
N ASP A 33 -7.09 0.30 8.91
CA ASP A 33 -7.46 0.14 10.31
C ASP A 33 -6.24 0.27 11.25
N GLN A 34 -5.09 -0.27 10.82
CA GLN A 34 -3.85 -0.12 11.58
C GLN A 34 -3.32 1.30 11.52
N ALA A 35 -3.43 1.96 10.36
CA ALA A 35 -3.05 3.35 10.20
C ALA A 35 -3.84 4.25 11.15
N GLU A 36 -5.16 4.07 11.21
CA GLU A 36 -6.03 4.82 12.12
C GLU A 36 -5.69 4.53 13.58
N LYS A 37 -5.46 3.26 13.94
CA LYS A 37 -5.03 2.88 15.30
C LYS A 37 -3.75 3.61 15.73
N TYR A 38 -2.73 3.66 14.86
CA TYR A 38 -1.50 4.39 15.14
C TYR A 38 -1.74 5.90 15.20
N TYR A 39 -2.62 6.44 14.38
CA TYR A 39 -2.98 7.84 14.44
C TYR A 39 -3.68 8.20 15.77
N GLN A 40 -4.56 7.35 16.29
CA GLN A 40 -5.17 7.54 17.61
C GLN A 40 -4.13 7.45 18.73
N GLN A 41 -3.15 6.56 18.64
CA GLN A 41 -2.01 6.49 19.57
C GLN A 41 -1.16 7.77 19.52
N TYR A 42 -0.91 8.30 18.30
CA TYR A 42 -0.25 9.59 18.15
C TYR A 42 -1.03 10.70 18.85
N LEU A 43 -2.34 10.79 18.65
CA LEU A 43 -3.18 11.83 19.28
C LEU A 43 -3.21 11.74 20.82
N SER A 44 -2.92 10.57 21.40
CA SER A 44 -2.87 10.35 22.84
C SER A 44 -1.57 10.83 23.50
N THR A 45 -0.55 11.19 22.74
CA THR A 45 0.72 11.72 23.25
C THR A 45 0.60 13.20 23.60
N GLU A 46 1.33 13.65 24.63
CA GLU A 46 1.31 15.06 25.04
C GLU A 46 1.93 15.97 23.97
N ASN A 47 3.03 15.52 23.37
CA ASN A 47 3.73 16.28 22.34
C ASN A 47 2.89 16.48 21.07
N SER A 48 1.97 15.58 20.73
CA SER A 48 1.07 15.73 19.57
C SER A 48 0.13 16.95 19.70
N GLN A 49 -0.05 17.48 20.89
CA GLN A 49 -0.87 18.67 21.15
C GLN A 49 -0.09 19.97 20.93
N THR A 50 1.24 19.90 20.87
CA THR A 50 2.08 21.07 20.59
C THR A 50 2.02 21.45 19.11
N PRO A 51 2.23 22.72 18.73
CA PRO A 51 2.27 23.13 17.33
C PRO A 51 3.33 22.38 16.52
N ASP A 52 4.50 22.11 17.08
CA ASP A 52 5.56 21.34 16.44
C ASP A 52 5.17 19.86 16.30
N GLY A 53 4.71 19.26 17.39
CA GLY A 53 4.28 17.86 17.40
C GLY A 53 3.15 17.54 16.41
N LYS A 54 2.22 18.48 16.21
CA LYS A 54 1.15 18.36 15.19
C LYS A 54 1.70 18.18 13.79
N THR A 55 2.87 18.74 13.48
CA THR A 55 3.46 18.66 12.14
C THR A 55 3.88 17.22 11.74
N TYR A 56 4.13 16.35 12.71
CA TYR A 56 4.56 14.96 12.43
C TYR A 56 3.46 14.11 11.76
N ALA A 57 2.18 14.43 12.01
CA ALA A 57 1.07 13.71 11.37
C ALA A 57 0.71 14.22 9.98
N ILE A 58 1.27 15.35 9.52
CA ILE A 58 0.94 15.93 8.22
C ILE A 58 1.07 14.94 7.06
N PRO A 59 2.12 14.11 6.96
CA PRO A 59 2.22 13.11 5.89
C PRO A 59 1.03 12.14 5.87
N TYR A 60 0.61 11.64 7.02
CA TYR A 60 -0.57 10.79 7.13
C TYR A 60 -1.85 11.51 6.71
N LEU A 61 -2.05 12.74 7.18
CA LEU A 61 -3.23 13.55 6.85
C LEU A 61 -3.32 13.88 5.37
N LEU A 62 -2.19 14.09 4.69
CA LEU A 62 -2.14 14.34 3.25
C LEU A 62 -2.58 13.09 2.45
N VAL A 63 -2.02 11.91 2.76
CA VAL A 63 -2.36 10.68 2.03
C VAL A 63 -3.77 10.20 2.33
N SER A 64 -4.28 10.43 3.56
CA SER A 64 -5.66 10.17 3.96
C SER A 64 -6.65 11.24 3.49
N LYS A 65 -6.18 12.25 2.71
CA LYS A 65 -6.97 13.35 2.14
C LYS A 65 -7.66 14.24 3.19
N GLN A 66 -7.15 14.29 4.41
CA GLN A 66 -7.67 15.17 5.47
C GLN A 66 -7.07 16.58 5.36
N TYR A 67 -7.20 17.18 4.19
CA TYR A 67 -6.49 18.41 3.80
C TYR A 67 -6.79 19.60 4.72
N GLN A 68 -8.04 19.74 5.20
CA GLN A 68 -8.38 20.84 6.11
C GLN A 68 -7.58 20.76 7.42
N LYS A 69 -7.42 19.55 7.98
CA LYS A 69 -6.60 19.38 9.20
C LYS A 69 -5.13 19.73 8.96
N VAL A 70 -4.61 19.45 7.75
CA VAL A 70 -3.24 19.87 7.39
C VAL A 70 -3.12 21.39 7.40
N VAL A 71 -4.09 22.10 6.80
CA VAL A 71 -4.11 23.58 6.80
C VAL A 71 -4.11 24.11 8.22
N ASP A 72 -4.99 23.58 9.08
CA ASP A 72 -5.12 24.03 10.48
C ASP A 72 -3.79 23.83 11.25
N GLN A 73 -3.16 22.66 11.09
CA GLN A 73 -1.87 22.36 11.72
C GLN A 73 -0.73 23.24 11.20
N CYS A 74 -0.70 23.52 9.89
CA CYS A 74 0.26 24.45 9.31
C CYS A 74 0.07 25.86 9.84
N GLN A 75 -1.17 26.30 10.02
CA GLN A 75 -1.48 27.62 10.60
C GLN A 75 -1.05 27.73 12.06
N ASP A 76 -1.30 26.70 12.89
CA ASP A 76 -0.84 26.66 14.28
C ASP A 76 0.69 26.76 14.36
N PHE A 77 1.41 26.03 13.51
CA PHE A 77 2.87 26.11 13.43
C PHE A 77 3.36 27.49 12.98
N LYS A 78 2.71 28.09 11.97
CA LYS A 78 3.06 29.43 11.51
C LYS A 78 2.91 30.50 12.59
N LYS A 79 1.86 30.41 13.44
CA LYS A 79 1.70 31.32 14.60
C LYS A 79 2.88 31.19 15.56
N LEU A 80 3.31 29.96 15.86
CA LEU A 80 4.49 29.73 16.69
C LEU A 80 5.76 30.35 16.10
N MET A 81 5.93 30.24 14.77
CA MET A 81 7.12 30.76 14.07
C MET A 81 7.11 32.28 13.87
N GLN A 82 5.96 32.97 13.97
CA GLN A 82 5.88 34.42 13.85
C GLN A 82 6.64 35.14 14.98
N GLU A 83 6.80 34.50 16.13
CA GLU A 83 7.58 35.00 17.25
C GLU A 83 9.09 34.74 17.11
N GLN A 84 9.48 33.99 16.11
CA GLN A 84 10.87 33.61 15.81
C GLN A 84 11.27 34.14 14.44
N ASP A 85 12.58 34.12 14.13
CA ASP A 85 13.04 34.44 12.78
C ASP A 85 12.50 33.38 11.78
N THR A 86 11.45 33.76 11.03
CA THR A 86 10.72 32.85 10.11
C THR A 86 11.50 32.48 8.86
N VAL A 87 12.65 33.12 8.64
CA VAL A 87 13.51 32.87 7.47
C VAL A 87 14.34 31.59 7.71
N ASN A 88 13.69 30.44 7.73
CA ASN A 88 14.34 29.14 7.84
C ASN A 88 13.70 28.08 6.94
N LEU A 89 14.43 27.01 6.67
CA LEU A 89 14.02 25.92 5.80
C LEU A 89 12.82 25.13 6.37
N GLN A 90 12.69 25.06 7.68
CA GLN A 90 11.55 24.39 8.34
C GLN A 90 10.24 25.11 8.02
N TYR A 91 10.24 26.44 8.03
CA TYR A 91 9.08 27.25 7.66
C TYR A 91 8.69 27.01 6.19
N ILE A 92 9.65 26.97 5.27
CA ILE A 92 9.40 26.67 3.86
C ILE A 92 8.79 25.28 3.70
N SER A 93 9.31 24.27 4.42
CA SER A 93 8.77 22.91 4.40
C SER A 93 7.29 22.87 4.85
N ILE A 94 6.92 23.64 5.84
CA ILE A 94 5.51 23.76 6.28
C ILE A 94 4.65 24.43 5.20
N LEU A 95 5.12 25.50 4.58
CA LEU A 95 4.40 26.16 3.48
C LEU A 95 4.20 25.19 2.29
N GLN A 96 5.18 24.37 1.96
CA GLN A 96 5.04 23.35 0.91
C GLN A 96 3.95 22.31 1.24
N LYS A 97 3.87 21.87 2.49
CA LYS A 97 2.80 20.96 2.95
C LYS A 97 1.43 21.62 2.88
N GLU A 98 1.34 22.91 3.23
CA GLU A 98 0.12 23.70 3.11
C GLU A 98 -0.31 23.86 1.64
N VAL A 99 0.65 24.06 0.70
CA VAL A 99 0.40 24.09 -0.75
C VAL A 99 -0.19 22.75 -1.21
N LYS A 100 0.37 21.59 -0.76
CA LYS A 100 -0.18 20.27 -1.09
C LYS A 100 -1.64 20.13 -0.60
N ALA A 101 -1.94 20.62 0.60
CA ALA A 101 -3.29 20.59 1.17
C ALA A 101 -4.28 21.45 0.37
N TYR A 102 -3.95 22.71 0.08
CA TYR A 102 -4.83 23.57 -0.74
C TYR A 102 -5.00 23.06 -2.17
N LYS A 103 -3.99 22.42 -2.74
CA LYS A 103 -4.13 21.73 -4.03
C LYS A 103 -5.16 20.59 -3.95
N GLY A 104 -5.15 19.83 -2.86
CA GLY A 104 -6.16 18.80 -2.59
C GLY A 104 -7.57 19.34 -2.36
N LEU A 105 -7.69 20.54 -1.77
CA LEU A 105 -8.94 21.31 -1.59
C LEU A 105 -9.39 22.03 -2.86
N LYS A 106 -8.56 22.05 -3.92
CA LYS A 106 -8.77 22.78 -5.19
C LYS A 106 -8.84 24.31 -5.01
N ASP A 107 -8.25 24.83 -3.95
CA ASP A 107 -8.10 26.27 -3.70
C ASP A 107 -6.82 26.80 -4.38
N PHE A 108 -6.88 26.97 -5.69
CA PHE A 108 -5.71 27.34 -6.49
C PHE A 108 -5.24 28.77 -6.26
N GLU A 109 -6.10 29.64 -5.76
CA GLU A 109 -5.73 31.01 -5.40
C GLU A 109 -4.74 31.00 -4.22
N LYS A 110 -5.04 30.26 -3.17
CA LYS A 110 -4.13 30.08 -2.03
C LYS A 110 -2.86 29.32 -2.40
N VAL A 111 -2.94 28.36 -3.32
CA VAL A 111 -1.74 27.69 -3.87
C VAL A 111 -0.81 28.69 -4.53
N ALA A 112 -1.34 29.61 -5.35
CA ALA A 112 -0.54 30.64 -6.02
C ALA A 112 0.11 31.60 -5.02
N ALA A 113 -0.67 32.14 -4.07
CA ALA A 113 -0.19 33.05 -3.04
C ALA A 113 0.91 32.44 -2.16
N LEU A 114 0.73 31.16 -1.74
CA LEU A 114 1.74 30.46 -0.94
C LEU A 114 3.03 30.19 -1.73
N ARG A 115 2.93 29.86 -3.01
CA ARG A 115 4.12 29.67 -3.86
C ARG A 115 4.90 30.97 -4.02
N GLU A 116 4.22 32.08 -4.22
CA GLU A 116 4.85 33.40 -4.30
C GLU A 116 5.55 33.75 -2.98
N SER A 117 4.93 33.47 -1.85
CA SER A 117 5.55 33.62 -0.53
C SER A 117 6.80 32.74 -0.37
N ILE A 118 6.75 31.48 -0.81
CA ILE A 118 7.92 30.58 -0.78
C ILE A 118 9.07 31.15 -1.63
N ILE A 119 8.79 31.63 -2.84
CA ILE A 119 9.78 32.23 -3.73
C ILE A 119 10.42 33.45 -3.07
N SER A 120 9.60 34.35 -2.50
CA SER A 120 10.09 35.56 -1.82
C SER A 120 11.01 35.22 -0.62
N ILE A 121 10.67 34.17 0.15
CA ILE A 121 11.51 33.72 1.28
C ILE A 121 12.83 33.13 0.77
N ILE A 122 12.78 32.32 -0.28
CA ILE A 122 13.99 31.72 -0.92
C ILE A 122 14.91 32.82 -1.43
N ASP A 123 14.38 33.82 -2.11
CA ASP A 123 15.14 34.95 -2.61
C ASP A 123 15.78 35.75 -1.46
N GLY A 124 15.07 35.90 -0.35
CA GLY A 124 15.60 36.49 0.87
C GLY A 124 16.77 35.69 1.47
N ILE A 125 16.67 34.38 1.50
CA ILE A 125 17.75 33.48 1.96
C ILE A 125 18.95 33.54 1.00
N ASN A 126 18.70 33.47 -0.31
CA ASN A 126 19.76 33.49 -1.34
C ASN A 126 20.56 34.83 -1.36
N SER A 127 19.94 35.92 -0.95
CA SER A 127 20.64 37.20 -0.83
C SER A 127 21.67 37.21 0.31
N LYS A 128 21.48 36.35 1.33
CA LYS A 128 22.38 36.26 2.49
C LYS A 128 23.42 35.11 2.37
N ASP A 129 23.10 34.02 1.65
CA ASP A 129 24.04 32.86 1.61
C ASP A 129 23.79 31.98 0.34
N LYS A 130 24.29 32.46 -0.78
CA LYS A 130 23.97 31.93 -2.13
C LYS A 130 24.32 30.45 -2.37
N GLN A 131 25.22 29.84 -1.64
CA GLN A 131 25.78 28.54 -2.00
C GLN A 131 25.21 27.38 -1.16
N ASN A 132 24.93 27.56 0.11
CA ASN A 132 24.49 26.48 1.01
C ASN A 132 22.97 26.27 0.97
N ALA A 133 22.17 27.34 0.85
CA ALA A 133 20.70 27.27 0.83
C ALA A 133 20.17 26.57 -0.43
N ALA A 134 20.82 26.73 -1.58
CA ALA A 134 20.41 26.05 -2.83
C ALA A 134 20.66 24.54 -2.77
N LEU A 135 21.74 24.09 -2.12
CA LEU A 135 22.03 22.67 -1.94
C LEU A 135 21.06 22.01 -0.96
N GLU A 136 20.70 22.70 0.10
CA GLU A 136 19.81 22.21 1.14
C GLU A 136 18.34 22.17 0.66
N LEU A 137 17.91 23.17 -0.12
CA LEU A 137 16.60 23.18 -0.77
C LEU A 137 16.47 22.08 -1.81
N ASN A 138 17.53 21.85 -2.64
CA ASN A 138 17.59 20.73 -3.56
C ASN A 138 17.51 19.37 -2.83
N ALA A 139 18.13 19.27 -1.66
CA ALA A 139 18.05 18.06 -0.86
C ALA A 139 16.63 17.80 -0.32
N ILE A 140 15.96 18.86 0.17
CA ILE A 140 14.55 18.78 0.62
C ILE A 140 13.62 18.45 -0.55
N HIS A 141 13.80 19.10 -1.70
CA HIS A 141 12.97 18.84 -2.89
C HIS A 141 13.19 17.43 -3.45
N LYS A 142 14.44 16.96 -3.46
CA LYS A 142 14.76 15.57 -3.84
C LYS A 142 14.19 14.55 -2.85
N ALA A 143 14.18 14.86 -1.55
CA ALA A 143 13.59 13.97 -0.56
C ALA A 143 12.06 13.86 -0.74
N ASP A 144 11.38 14.99 -0.99
CA ASP A 144 9.94 15.01 -1.27
C ASP A 144 9.60 14.28 -2.59
N GLU A 145 10.42 14.47 -3.66
CA GLU A 145 10.27 13.74 -4.93
C GLU A 145 10.53 12.24 -4.77
N GLN A 146 11.54 11.87 -3.96
CA GLN A 146 11.81 10.47 -3.66
C GLN A 146 10.68 9.82 -2.85
N GLU A 147 10.06 10.51 -1.91
CA GLU A 147 8.89 10.00 -1.19
C GLU A 147 7.69 9.78 -2.14
N GLU A 148 7.43 10.71 -3.07
CA GLU A 148 6.39 10.56 -4.11
C GLU A 148 6.71 9.38 -5.05
N TYR A 149 7.97 9.26 -5.49
CA TYR A 149 8.43 8.18 -6.37
C TYR A 149 8.35 6.80 -5.69
N ILE A 150 8.71 6.71 -4.41
CA ILE A 150 8.58 5.47 -3.62
C ILE A 150 7.10 5.10 -3.45
N ALA A 151 6.22 6.08 -3.22
CA ALA A 151 4.79 5.85 -3.11
C ALA A 151 4.19 5.34 -4.43
N GLU A 152 4.61 5.89 -5.57
CA GLU A 152 4.19 5.38 -6.90
C GLU A 152 4.74 3.98 -7.19
N GLN A 153 5.99 3.72 -6.88
CA GLN A 153 6.59 2.39 -7.07
C GLN A 153 5.93 1.32 -6.19
N THR A 154 5.60 1.64 -4.95
CA THR A 154 4.89 0.69 -4.07
C THR A 154 3.49 0.38 -4.58
N LEU A 155 2.79 1.36 -5.15
CA LEU A 155 1.50 1.15 -5.82
C LEU A 155 1.64 0.24 -7.05
N GLN A 156 2.63 0.48 -7.91
CA GLN A 156 2.90 -0.35 -9.09
C GLN A 156 3.28 -1.79 -8.71
N LEU A 157 4.11 -1.95 -7.67
CA LEU A 157 4.46 -3.28 -7.14
C LEU A 157 3.23 -4.02 -6.60
N ARG A 158 2.31 -3.33 -5.93
CA ARG A 158 1.04 -3.94 -5.47
C ARG A 158 0.18 -4.41 -6.63
N ILE A 159 -0.03 -3.55 -7.64
CA ILE A 159 -0.83 -3.89 -8.81
C ILE A 159 -0.20 -5.11 -9.51
N ARG A 160 1.12 -5.12 -9.67
CA ARG A 160 1.85 -6.25 -10.27
C ARG A 160 1.71 -7.54 -9.46
N ASN A 161 1.82 -7.47 -8.14
CA ASN A 161 1.69 -8.64 -7.26
C ASN A 161 0.26 -9.20 -7.26
N ILE A 162 -0.76 -8.35 -7.27
CA ILE A 162 -2.17 -8.76 -7.40
C ILE A 162 -2.41 -9.41 -8.77
N SER A 163 -1.86 -8.83 -9.84
CA SER A 163 -1.97 -9.37 -11.19
C SER A 163 -1.30 -10.75 -11.30
N LEU A 164 -0.10 -10.93 -10.72
CA LEU A 164 0.59 -12.21 -10.67
C LEU A 164 -0.16 -13.26 -9.85
N ALA A 165 -0.74 -12.87 -8.71
CA ALA A 165 -1.56 -13.77 -7.90
C ALA A 165 -2.82 -14.23 -8.65
N PHE A 166 -3.48 -13.31 -9.36
CA PHE A 166 -4.65 -13.61 -10.19
C PHE A 166 -4.27 -14.59 -11.34
N LEU A 167 -3.16 -14.32 -12.03
CA LEU A 167 -2.66 -15.20 -13.09
C LEU A 167 -2.34 -16.61 -12.54
N GLY A 168 -1.73 -16.69 -11.35
CA GLY A 168 -1.47 -17.95 -10.64
C GLY A 168 -2.76 -18.71 -10.32
N CYS A 169 -3.80 -18.03 -9.84
CA CYS A 169 -5.10 -18.66 -9.59
C CYS A 169 -5.73 -19.21 -10.87
N VAL A 170 -5.69 -18.45 -11.96
CA VAL A 170 -6.24 -18.89 -13.26
C VAL A 170 -5.50 -20.12 -13.78
N THR A 171 -4.16 -20.13 -13.71
CA THR A 171 -3.36 -21.30 -14.13
C THR A 171 -3.65 -22.54 -13.29
N CYS A 172 -3.80 -22.40 -11.97
CA CYS A 172 -4.20 -23.50 -11.08
C CYS A 172 -5.59 -24.04 -11.44
N LEU A 173 -6.56 -23.19 -11.76
CA LEU A 173 -7.89 -23.63 -12.20
C LEU A 173 -7.84 -24.40 -13.51
N ILE A 174 -7.06 -23.95 -14.50
CA ILE A 174 -6.87 -24.64 -15.78
C ILE A 174 -6.26 -26.02 -15.53
N LEU A 175 -5.20 -26.12 -14.75
CA LEU A 175 -4.55 -27.38 -14.41
C LEU A 175 -5.50 -28.34 -13.70
N PHE A 176 -6.33 -27.82 -12.79
CA PHE A 176 -7.34 -28.62 -12.08
C PHE A 176 -8.39 -29.19 -13.05
N VAL A 177 -8.87 -28.38 -13.99
CA VAL A 177 -9.84 -28.83 -15.02
C VAL A 177 -9.21 -29.88 -15.92
N LEU A 178 -7.97 -29.67 -16.39
CA LEU A 178 -7.23 -30.63 -17.22
C LEU A 178 -7.02 -31.94 -16.45
N TRP A 179 -6.62 -31.89 -15.20
CA TRP A 179 -6.47 -33.07 -14.35
C TRP A 179 -7.79 -33.83 -14.19
N ARG A 180 -8.91 -33.12 -14.01
CA ARG A 180 -10.24 -33.73 -13.89
C ARG A 180 -10.66 -34.42 -15.19
N ILE A 181 -10.43 -33.79 -16.34
CA ILE A 181 -10.69 -34.37 -17.69
C ILE A 181 -9.83 -35.61 -17.89
N TRP A 182 -8.54 -35.54 -17.61
CA TRP A 182 -7.62 -36.65 -17.73
C TRP A 182 -8.03 -37.85 -16.89
N ARG A 183 -8.36 -37.61 -15.62
CA ARG A 183 -8.88 -38.64 -14.71
C ARG A 183 -10.17 -39.27 -15.24
N HIS A 184 -11.10 -38.48 -15.74
CA HIS A 184 -12.34 -38.96 -16.33
C HIS A 184 -12.07 -39.84 -17.56
N THR A 185 -11.16 -39.44 -18.43
CA THR A 185 -10.79 -40.18 -19.63
C THR A 185 -10.16 -41.54 -19.29
N ILE A 186 -9.32 -41.62 -18.25
CA ILE A 186 -8.76 -42.88 -17.77
C ILE A 186 -9.87 -43.81 -17.27
N ILE A 187 -10.80 -43.32 -16.48
CA ILE A 187 -11.92 -44.10 -15.94
C ILE A 187 -12.80 -44.63 -17.08
N VAL A 188 -13.09 -43.82 -18.10
CA VAL A 188 -13.90 -44.23 -19.26
C VAL A 188 -13.15 -45.29 -20.06
N LYS A 189 -11.84 -45.08 -20.33
CA LYS A 189 -11.00 -46.11 -21.03
C LYS A 189 -10.98 -47.44 -20.27
N TYR A 190 -10.88 -47.40 -18.94
CA TYR A 190 -10.89 -48.60 -18.13
C TYR A 190 -12.26 -49.32 -18.18
N LYS A 191 -13.37 -48.57 -18.06
CA LYS A 191 -14.73 -49.13 -18.19
C LYS A 191 -14.96 -49.76 -19.59
N ASN A 192 -14.53 -49.08 -20.65
CA ASN A 192 -14.65 -49.60 -22.03
C ASN A 192 -13.85 -50.87 -22.21
N LYS A 193 -12.62 -50.95 -21.63
CA LYS A 193 -11.79 -52.18 -21.70
C LYS A 193 -12.43 -53.33 -20.96
N MET A 194 -13.03 -53.06 -19.78
CA MET A 194 -13.76 -54.08 -19.03
C MET A 194 -15.02 -54.54 -19.73
N LEU A 195 -15.74 -53.64 -20.38
CA LEU A 195 -16.95 -53.93 -21.16
C LEU A 195 -16.58 -54.79 -22.39
N ALA A 196 -15.52 -54.46 -23.10
CA ALA A 196 -15.03 -55.23 -24.24
C ALA A 196 -14.63 -56.67 -23.85
N LYS A 197 -13.93 -56.80 -22.68
CA LYS A 197 -13.60 -58.12 -22.12
C LYS A 197 -14.84 -58.95 -21.81
N PHE A 198 -15.82 -58.35 -21.15
CA PHE A 198 -17.07 -59.00 -20.80
C PHE A 198 -17.88 -59.44 -22.05
N ILE A 199 -17.93 -58.60 -23.10
CA ILE A 199 -18.60 -58.95 -24.36
C ILE A 199 -17.88 -60.10 -25.04
N ASN A 200 -16.56 -60.09 -25.09
CA ASN A 200 -15.79 -61.18 -25.69
C ASN A 200 -15.96 -62.49 -24.92
N GLU A 201 -15.97 -62.49 -23.60
CA GLU A 201 -16.25 -63.68 -22.80
C GLU A 201 -17.67 -64.23 -23.02
N LYS A 202 -18.69 -63.34 -23.12
CA LYS A 202 -20.06 -63.81 -23.42
C LYS A 202 -20.22 -64.31 -24.84
N LEU A 203 -19.52 -63.72 -25.83
CA LEU A 203 -19.53 -64.21 -27.20
C LEU A 203 -18.81 -65.57 -27.32
N ALA A 204 -17.66 -65.73 -26.67
CA ALA A 204 -16.94 -67.02 -26.63
C ALA A 204 -17.81 -68.13 -26.03
N GLY A 205 -18.48 -67.86 -24.85
CA GLY A 205 -19.37 -68.84 -24.23
C GLY A 205 -20.64 -69.18 -25.07
N LYS A 206 -21.10 -68.23 -25.92
CA LYS A 206 -22.21 -68.52 -26.86
C LYS A 206 -21.76 -69.35 -28.05
N VAL A 207 -20.51 -69.17 -28.55
CA VAL A 207 -19.93 -69.94 -29.61
C VAL A 207 -19.69 -71.37 -29.14
N GLU A 208 -19.15 -71.54 -27.93
CA GLU A 208 -18.89 -72.88 -27.36
C GLU A 208 -20.21 -73.65 -27.08
N ASN A 209 -21.26 -73.00 -26.57
CA ASN A 209 -22.58 -73.63 -26.45
C ASN A 209 -23.22 -73.96 -27.81
N LYS A 210 -22.93 -73.22 -28.85
CA LYS A 210 -23.48 -73.47 -30.17
C LYS A 210 -22.75 -74.66 -30.88
N GLN A 211 -21.44 -74.86 -30.62
CA GLN A 211 -20.67 -76.02 -31.04
C GLN A 211 -21.13 -77.28 -30.35
N LEU A 212 -21.41 -77.22 -29.03
CA LEU A 212 -21.96 -78.33 -28.26
C LEU A 212 -23.35 -78.80 -28.76
N PHE A 213 -24.17 -77.91 -29.33
CA PHE A 213 -25.44 -78.25 -29.94
C PHE A 213 -25.31 -78.86 -31.36
N ILE A 214 -24.24 -78.55 -32.09
CA ILE A 214 -24.04 -79.04 -33.42
C ILE A 214 -23.39 -80.48 -33.37
N ASP A 215 -22.58 -80.74 -32.35
CA ASP A 215 -21.97 -82.07 -32.15
C ASP A 215 -22.97 -83.05 -31.49
N GLY A 216 -24.07 -82.59 -30.88
CA GLY A 216 -25.12 -83.46 -30.27
C GLY A 216 -26.18 -84.00 -31.26
N ASP A 217 -26.24 -83.48 -32.48
CA ASP A 217 -27.22 -83.89 -33.48
C ASP A 217 -26.60 -84.89 -34.56
N ALA A 218 -25.38 -85.48 -34.29
CA ALA A 218 -24.65 -86.33 -35.17
C ALA A 218 -24.51 -87.82 -34.67
N GLU A 219 -25.48 -88.30 -33.81
CA GLU A 219 -25.65 -89.74 -33.48
C GLU A 219 -26.97 -90.30 -33.95
#